data_f1021cbe52f7b56306967a8c249292b7
#
_entry.id   f1021cbe52f7b56306967a8c249292b7
#
_cell.length_a   1.000
_cell.length_b   1.000
_cell.length_c   1.000
_cell.angle_alpha   90.00
_cell.angle_beta   90.00
_cell.angle_gamma   90.00
#
_symmetry.space_group_name_H-M   'P 1'
#
loop_
_entity.id
_entity.type
_entity.pdbx_description
1 polymer ?
#
loop_
_entity_poly.entity_id
_entity_poly.type
_entity_poly.pdbx_seq_one_letter_code
_entity_poly.pdbx_strand_id
1 'polypeptide(L)'
;MVINFKKRSRLVALGIAAAVVIMIICFVMISSRGSGYARRVSSNALRTVTIIVDAGHGGMDGGATAADGTVEKDINLSIALKLRDMLDTAGYNVIMTRETDDDIADDSAKTVRKQKVSDIKNRMKIIEQTPDALFVSIHQNHYGGPSYSGAQVFYSKNNPESEKLAKAIQQDIRSLIQPQNQRAVKRTGTEIYLLYHAQSPAVMVECGFLSNAAETLKLKDDNYQNAMAFSVMCGITDYLKQDEKLTEVT
;
A
#
# COMPACT_ATOMS: atom_id res chain seq x y z
N MET A 1 54.51 -51.98 28.66
CA MET A 1 53.27 -51.14 28.90
C MET A 1 52.52 -51.05 27.60
N VAL A 2 51.70 -52.03 27.29
CA VAL A 2 50.92 -52.05 26.02
C VAL A 2 49.63 -51.36 26.28
N ILE A 3 49.52 -50.09 25.84
CA ILE A 3 48.29 -49.27 25.97
C ILE A 3 47.29 -49.84 24.98
N ASN A 4 46.14 -50.25 25.51
CA ASN A 4 45.07 -50.96 24.85
C ASN A 4 44.41 -50.08 23.80
N PHE A 5 44.92 -50.00 22.57
CA PHE A 5 44.48 -49.18 21.44
C PHE A 5 42.97 -49.37 21.14
N LYS A 6 42.44 -50.59 21.33
CA LYS A 6 41.03 -50.90 21.14
C LYS A 6 40.09 -50.19 22.15
N LYS A 7 40.58 -49.92 23.37
CA LYS A 7 39.78 -49.24 24.40
C LYS A 7 39.68 -47.69 24.12
N ARG A 8 40.79 -47.14 23.59
CA ARG A 8 40.87 -45.71 23.21
C ARG A 8 40.02 -45.42 21.98
N SER A 9 39.99 -46.26 20.96
CA SER A 9 39.15 -46.08 19.77
C SER A 9 37.66 -46.18 20.08
N ARG A 10 37.26 -47.05 21.00
CA ARG A 10 35.86 -47.15 21.46
C ARG A 10 35.40 -45.88 22.23
N LEU A 11 36.25 -45.30 23.06
CA LEU A 11 35.95 -44.08 23.79
C LEU A 11 35.84 -42.88 22.84
N VAL A 12 36.71 -42.79 21.82
CA VAL A 12 36.62 -41.74 20.78
C VAL A 12 35.35 -41.91 19.96
N ALA A 13 35.01 -43.14 19.54
CA ALA A 13 33.77 -43.40 18.80
C ALA A 13 32.50 -43.05 19.61
N LEU A 14 32.49 -43.36 20.93
CA LEU A 14 31.39 -42.97 21.82
C LEU A 14 31.30 -41.44 21.97
N GLY A 15 32.43 -40.74 22.05
CA GLY A 15 32.45 -39.27 22.14
C GLY A 15 31.91 -38.58 20.86
N ILE A 16 32.26 -39.11 19.68
CA ILE A 16 31.74 -38.64 18.40
C ILE A 16 30.23 -38.89 18.29
N ALA A 17 29.78 -40.09 18.65
CA ALA A 17 28.33 -40.39 18.64
C ALA A 17 27.52 -39.50 19.59
N ALA A 18 28.03 -39.22 20.80
CA ALA A 18 27.40 -38.29 21.72
C ALA A 18 27.35 -36.85 21.17
N ALA A 19 28.44 -36.39 20.54
CA ALA A 19 28.47 -35.04 19.91
C ALA A 19 27.48 -34.92 18.77
N VAL A 20 27.31 -35.95 17.92
CA VAL A 20 26.34 -35.98 16.83
C VAL A 20 24.89 -35.94 17.37
N VAL A 21 24.61 -36.72 18.43
CA VAL A 21 23.28 -36.70 19.06
C VAL A 21 22.98 -35.34 19.66
N ILE A 22 23.95 -34.69 20.32
CA ILE A 22 23.75 -33.32 20.86
C ILE A 22 23.52 -32.33 19.75
N MET A 23 24.25 -32.39 18.62
CA MET A 23 24.01 -31.51 17.46
C MET A 23 22.61 -31.72 16.87
N ILE A 24 22.14 -32.95 16.75
CA ILE A 24 20.77 -33.24 16.26
C ILE A 24 19.73 -32.67 17.22
N ILE A 25 19.89 -32.83 18.53
CA ILE A 25 18.99 -32.27 19.53
C ILE A 25 18.99 -30.73 19.47
N CYS A 26 20.16 -30.12 19.38
CA CYS A 26 20.25 -28.65 19.21
C CYS A 26 19.59 -28.18 17.90
N PHE A 27 19.80 -28.88 16.79
CA PHE A 27 19.18 -28.58 15.51
C PHE A 27 17.66 -28.72 15.59
N VAL A 28 17.12 -29.78 16.20
CA VAL A 28 15.68 -29.95 16.42
C VAL A 28 15.12 -28.89 17.35
N MET A 29 15.84 -28.51 18.42
CA MET A 29 15.41 -27.45 19.33
C MET A 29 15.44 -26.06 18.69
N ILE A 30 16.39 -25.77 17.81
CA ILE A 30 16.46 -24.53 17.04
C ILE A 30 15.35 -24.51 15.99
N SER A 31 15.13 -25.61 15.28
CA SER A 31 14.06 -25.75 14.29
C SER A 31 12.67 -25.68 14.92
N SER A 32 12.47 -26.24 16.10
CA SER A 32 11.19 -26.16 16.82
C SER A 32 10.93 -24.78 17.45
N ARG A 33 11.99 -24.03 17.81
CA ARG A 33 11.84 -22.63 18.24
C ARG A 33 11.59 -21.67 17.08
N GLY A 34 12.12 -21.95 15.88
CA GLY A 34 11.84 -21.19 14.65
C GLY A 34 10.41 -21.39 14.14
N SER A 35 9.75 -22.50 14.47
CA SER A 35 8.39 -22.81 14.04
C SER A 35 7.28 -22.07 14.81
N GLY A 36 7.62 -21.39 15.92
CA GLY A 36 6.66 -20.65 16.75
C GLY A 36 6.41 -19.19 16.32
N TYR A 37 7.14 -18.66 15.34
CA TYR A 37 7.01 -17.29 14.87
C TYR A 37 6.45 -17.15 13.45
N ALA A 38 6.14 -18.22 12.76
CA ALA A 38 5.16 -18.16 11.71
C ALA A 38 3.77 -18.02 12.37
N ARG A 39 3.46 -16.82 12.91
CA ARG A 39 2.09 -16.44 13.19
C ARG A 39 1.36 -16.67 11.87
N ARG A 40 0.52 -17.69 11.82
CA ARG A 40 -0.45 -17.84 10.74
C ARG A 40 -1.25 -16.54 10.78
N VAL A 41 -0.85 -15.56 9.97
CA VAL A 41 -1.79 -14.52 9.56
C VAL A 41 -2.93 -15.33 8.98
N SER A 42 -4.10 -15.22 9.59
CA SER A 42 -5.28 -15.93 9.13
C SER A 42 -5.54 -15.39 7.71
N SER A 43 -5.04 -16.10 6.71
CA SER A 43 -5.21 -15.74 5.30
C SER A 43 -6.70 -15.63 4.90
N ASN A 44 -7.59 -16.17 5.74
CA ASN A 44 -9.03 -16.08 5.52
C ASN A 44 -9.62 -14.71 5.90
N ALA A 45 -9.13 -14.05 6.95
CA ALA A 45 -9.62 -12.71 7.33
C ALA A 45 -9.20 -11.66 6.29
N LEU A 46 -7.94 -11.73 5.80
CA LEU A 46 -7.43 -10.77 4.79
C LEU A 46 -8.12 -10.92 3.43
N ARG A 47 -8.57 -12.14 3.05
CA ARG A 47 -9.27 -12.39 1.79
C ARG A 47 -10.70 -11.83 1.73
N THR A 48 -11.27 -11.45 2.86
CA THR A 48 -12.60 -10.83 2.91
C THR A 48 -12.57 -9.32 2.74
N VAL A 49 -11.41 -8.68 2.93
CA VAL A 49 -11.28 -7.23 2.75
C VAL A 49 -11.08 -6.88 1.29
N THR A 50 -11.99 -6.09 0.75
CA THR A 50 -11.88 -5.54 -0.61
C THR A 50 -11.30 -4.13 -0.55
N ILE A 51 -10.34 -3.85 -1.42
CA ILE A 51 -9.70 -2.54 -1.56
C ILE A 51 -9.89 -2.06 -2.99
N ILE A 52 -10.54 -0.92 -3.16
CA ILE A 52 -10.61 -0.24 -4.45
C ILE A 52 -9.40 0.65 -4.57
N VAL A 53 -8.52 0.36 -5.52
CA VAL A 53 -7.37 1.19 -5.88
C VAL A 53 -7.72 2.01 -7.11
N ASP A 54 -7.77 3.32 -6.92
CA ASP A 54 -8.11 4.27 -7.97
C ASP A 54 -6.83 4.94 -8.49
N ALA A 55 -6.52 4.72 -9.77
CA ALA A 55 -5.50 5.48 -10.47
C ALA A 55 -6.12 6.76 -11.03
N GLY A 56 -5.92 7.89 -10.36
CA GLY A 56 -6.52 9.16 -10.73
C GLY A 56 -6.26 9.58 -12.18
N HIS A 57 -7.23 10.28 -12.80
CA HIS A 57 -7.19 10.68 -14.20
C HIS A 57 -7.17 9.48 -15.18
N GLY A 58 -6.79 9.70 -16.45
CA GLY A 58 -6.69 8.67 -17.49
C GLY A 58 -7.24 9.15 -18.83
N GLY A 59 -6.84 8.49 -19.92
CA GLY A 59 -7.27 8.84 -21.28
C GLY A 59 -6.99 10.30 -21.60
N MET A 60 -8.06 11.03 -21.97
CA MET A 60 -7.96 12.46 -22.30
C MET A 60 -7.73 13.38 -21.09
N ASP A 61 -7.95 12.89 -19.86
CA ASP A 61 -7.63 13.63 -18.64
C ASP A 61 -6.21 13.30 -18.15
N GLY A 62 -5.25 14.13 -18.53
CA GLY A 62 -3.87 14.00 -18.09
C GLY A 62 -3.63 14.34 -16.61
N GLY A 63 -4.56 15.03 -15.95
CA GLY A 63 -4.29 15.65 -14.65
C GLY A 63 -3.34 16.83 -14.78
N ALA A 64 -2.51 17.04 -13.76
CA ALA A 64 -1.47 18.05 -13.80
C ALA A 64 -0.29 17.66 -14.71
N THR A 65 0.45 18.67 -15.19
CA THR A 65 1.66 18.46 -15.98
C THR A 65 2.81 19.25 -15.33
N ALA A 66 3.92 18.57 -15.04
CA ALA A 66 5.12 19.17 -14.51
C ALA A 66 5.83 20.03 -15.58
N ALA A 67 6.77 20.88 -15.15
CA ALA A 67 7.51 21.76 -16.05
C ALA A 67 8.37 21.02 -17.10
N ASP A 68 8.75 19.78 -16.85
CA ASP A 68 9.49 18.90 -17.76
C ASP A 68 8.60 18.10 -18.71
N GLY A 69 7.28 18.31 -18.68
CA GLY A 69 6.29 17.60 -19.48
C GLY A 69 5.76 16.29 -18.85
N THR A 70 6.21 15.93 -17.67
CA THR A 70 5.71 14.74 -16.95
C THR A 70 4.22 14.89 -16.62
N VAL A 71 3.41 13.90 -16.98
CA VAL A 71 1.96 13.92 -16.83
C VAL A 71 1.53 13.12 -15.59
N GLU A 72 0.61 13.66 -14.82
CA GLU A 72 0.15 13.08 -13.56
C GLU A 72 -0.44 11.66 -13.72
N LYS A 73 -1.31 11.45 -14.71
CA LYS A 73 -2.01 10.18 -14.94
C LYS A 73 -1.08 8.99 -15.09
N ASP A 74 0.12 9.20 -15.65
CA ASP A 74 1.10 8.13 -15.90
C ASP A 74 1.75 7.68 -14.59
N ILE A 75 2.08 8.63 -13.72
CA ILE A 75 2.63 8.34 -12.39
C ILE A 75 1.56 7.68 -11.52
N ASN A 76 0.32 8.19 -11.56
CA ASN A 76 -0.81 7.63 -10.80
C ASN A 76 -1.02 6.15 -11.16
N LEU A 77 -1.06 5.84 -12.46
CA LEU A 77 -1.22 4.47 -12.93
C LEU A 77 -0.07 3.57 -12.49
N SER A 78 1.17 4.05 -12.64
CA SER A 78 2.36 3.27 -12.29
C SER A 78 2.38 2.92 -10.79
N ILE A 79 2.10 3.87 -9.90
CA ILE A 79 2.05 3.63 -8.45
C ILE A 79 0.85 2.73 -8.10
N ALA A 80 -0.33 2.96 -8.71
CA ALA A 80 -1.54 2.19 -8.44
C ALA A 80 -1.39 0.72 -8.84
N LEU A 81 -0.76 0.41 -9.98
CA LEU A 81 -0.48 -0.96 -10.40
C LEU A 81 0.47 -1.68 -9.45
N LYS A 82 1.54 -1.00 -9.00
CA LYS A 82 2.46 -1.54 -7.99
C LYS A 82 1.74 -1.81 -6.66
N LEU A 83 0.87 -0.91 -6.23
CA LEU A 83 0.06 -1.07 -5.02
C LEU A 83 -0.89 -2.27 -5.15
N ARG A 84 -1.59 -2.41 -6.28
CA ARG A 84 -2.42 -3.57 -6.59
C ARG A 84 -1.65 -4.88 -6.43
N ASP A 85 -0.50 -5.00 -7.10
CA ASP A 85 0.29 -6.24 -7.10
C ASP A 85 0.78 -6.62 -5.69
N MET A 86 1.12 -5.62 -4.89
CA MET A 86 1.52 -5.82 -3.49
C MET A 86 0.34 -6.25 -2.62
N LEU A 87 -0.83 -5.63 -2.77
CA LEU A 87 -2.05 -5.97 -2.04
C LEU A 87 -2.57 -7.36 -2.42
N ASP A 88 -2.59 -7.71 -3.72
CA ASP A 88 -2.95 -9.04 -4.20
C ASP A 88 -2.01 -10.11 -3.63
N THR A 89 -0.70 -9.83 -3.63
CA THR A 89 0.32 -10.73 -3.04
C THR A 89 0.10 -10.90 -1.53
N ALA A 90 -0.35 -9.84 -0.84
CA ALA A 90 -0.69 -9.89 0.58
C ALA A 90 -2.02 -10.63 0.86
N GLY A 91 -2.81 -10.97 -0.17
CA GLY A 91 -4.04 -11.75 -0.07
C GLY A 91 -5.33 -10.92 0.05
N TYR A 92 -5.28 -9.63 -0.21
CA TYR A 92 -6.47 -8.78 -0.30
C TYR A 92 -7.18 -8.97 -1.64
N ASN A 93 -8.49 -8.71 -1.67
CA ASN A 93 -9.24 -8.60 -2.92
C ASN A 93 -9.13 -7.17 -3.46
N VAL A 94 -8.55 -6.99 -4.66
CA VAL A 94 -8.30 -5.66 -5.22
C VAL A 94 -9.20 -5.41 -6.43
N ILE A 95 -9.84 -4.25 -6.46
CA ILE A 95 -10.58 -3.72 -7.60
C ILE A 95 -9.87 -2.47 -8.08
N MET A 96 -9.46 -2.46 -9.35
CA MET A 96 -8.89 -1.28 -9.99
C MET A 96 -9.96 -0.47 -10.70
N THR A 97 -9.87 0.87 -10.64
CA THR A 97 -10.73 1.73 -11.48
C THR A 97 -10.27 1.73 -12.94
N ARG A 98 -8.97 1.63 -13.18
CA ARG A 98 -8.35 1.42 -14.49
C ARG A 98 -6.99 0.74 -14.34
N GLU A 99 -6.59 -0.02 -15.36
CA GLU A 99 -5.31 -0.73 -15.42
C GLU A 99 -4.45 -0.31 -16.62
N THR A 100 -5.01 0.56 -17.46
CA THR A 100 -4.37 1.10 -18.67
C THR A 100 -4.49 2.62 -18.69
N ASP A 101 -3.95 3.29 -19.72
CA ASP A 101 -4.10 4.74 -19.89
C ASP A 101 -5.47 5.12 -20.47
N ASP A 102 -6.52 4.38 -20.16
CA ASP A 102 -7.89 4.72 -20.55
C ASP A 102 -8.60 5.44 -19.40
N ASP A 103 -9.60 6.27 -19.77
CA ASP A 103 -10.64 6.66 -18.82
C ASP A 103 -11.79 5.63 -18.85
N ILE A 104 -12.66 5.66 -17.85
CA ILE A 104 -13.85 4.80 -17.79
C ILE A 104 -15.15 5.54 -18.10
N ALA A 105 -15.04 6.61 -18.90
CA ALA A 105 -16.19 7.37 -19.36
C ALA A 105 -17.07 6.56 -20.32
N ASP A 106 -18.37 6.90 -20.33
CA ASP A 106 -19.29 6.29 -21.28
C ASP A 106 -18.97 6.73 -22.72
N ASP A 107 -19.08 5.84 -23.70
CA ASP A 107 -18.83 6.11 -25.14
C ASP A 107 -19.67 7.25 -25.70
N SER A 108 -20.80 7.57 -25.07
CA SER A 108 -21.67 8.69 -25.42
C SER A 108 -21.11 10.07 -25.04
N ALA A 109 -20.09 10.13 -24.20
CA ALA A 109 -19.46 11.37 -23.74
C ALA A 109 -18.49 11.94 -24.79
N LYS A 110 -19.01 12.73 -25.74
CA LYS A 110 -18.28 13.20 -26.94
C LYS A 110 -17.39 14.43 -26.72
N THR A 111 -17.37 15.05 -25.56
CA THR A 111 -16.51 16.21 -25.26
C THR A 111 -15.66 15.93 -24.03
N VAL A 112 -14.44 16.47 -23.96
CA VAL A 112 -13.51 16.30 -22.82
C VAL A 112 -14.22 16.55 -21.49
N ARG A 113 -15.02 17.63 -21.39
CA ARG A 113 -15.78 17.92 -20.16
C ARG A 113 -16.78 16.82 -19.81
N LYS A 114 -17.50 16.27 -20.81
CA LYS A 114 -18.47 15.19 -20.58
C LYS A 114 -17.75 13.89 -20.22
N GLN A 115 -16.61 13.61 -20.83
CA GLN A 115 -15.77 12.45 -20.51
C GLN A 115 -15.31 12.52 -19.05
N LYS A 116 -14.72 13.64 -18.61
CA LYS A 116 -14.31 13.82 -17.20
C LYS A 116 -15.48 13.63 -16.22
N VAL A 117 -16.67 14.18 -16.54
CA VAL A 117 -17.85 14.03 -15.68
C VAL A 117 -18.37 12.59 -15.69
N SER A 118 -18.35 11.90 -16.83
CA SER A 118 -18.76 10.50 -16.93
C SER A 118 -17.78 9.59 -16.20
N ASP A 119 -16.47 9.78 -16.41
CA ASP A 119 -15.42 9.03 -15.77
C ASP A 119 -15.54 9.08 -14.23
N ILE A 120 -15.62 10.28 -13.66
CA ILE A 120 -15.72 10.40 -12.20
C ILE A 120 -17.02 9.80 -11.63
N LYS A 121 -18.12 9.84 -12.39
CA LYS A 121 -19.38 9.18 -11.99
C LYS A 121 -19.27 7.66 -12.06
N ASN A 122 -18.57 7.13 -13.04
CA ASN A 122 -18.36 5.69 -13.16
C ASN A 122 -17.41 5.16 -12.07
N ARG A 123 -16.38 5.93 -11.69
CA ARG A 123 -15.57 5.63 -10.47
C ARG A 123 -16.45 5.63 -9.22
N MET A 124 -17.36 6.60 -9.08
CA MET A 124 -18.28 6.63 -7.94
C MET A 124 -19.21 5.40 -7.91
N LYS A 125 -19.71 4.93 -9.07
CA LYS A 125 -20.50 3.69 -9.14
C LYS A 125 -19.74 2.48 -8.64
N ILE A 126 -18.42 2.36 -8.93
CA ILE A 126 -17.58 1.26 -8.41
C ILE A 126 -17.56 1.30 -6.88
N ILE A 127 -17.40 2.49 -6.29
CA ILE A 127 -17.42 2.67 -4.83
C ILE A 127 -18.79 2.27 -4.25
N GLU A 128 -19.87 2.75 -4.85
CA GLU A 128 -21.26 2.48 -4.40
C GLU A 128 -21.66 1.00 -4.52
N GLN A 129 -21.13 0.30 -5.52
CA GLN A 129 -21.35 -1.14 -5.74
C GLN A 129 -20.53 -2.02 -4.79
N THR A 130 -19.59 -1.45 -4.05
CA THR A 130 -18.70 -2.16 -3.13
C THR A 130 -18.66 -1.45 -1.76
N PRO A 131 -19.79 -1.40 -1.03
CA PRO A 131 -19.95 -0.53 0.15
C PRO A 131 -19.02 -0.87 1.31
N ASP A 132 -18.55 -2.14 1.40
CA ASP A 132 -17.65 -2.60 2.46
C ASP A 132 -16.16 -2.49 2.09
N ALA A 133 -15.84 -1.91 0.92
CA ALA A 133 -14.47 -1.75 0.47
C ALA A 133 -13.81 -0.51 1.08
N LEU A 134 -12.48 -0.58 1.24
CA LEU A 134 -11.66 0.62 1.41
C LEU A 134 -11.42 1.26 0.04
N PHE A 135 -11.58 2.56 -0.08
CA PHE A 135 -11.26 3.31 -1.30
C PHE A 135 -9.95 4.08 -1.13
N VAL A 136 -8.98 3.82 -2.00
CA VAL A 136 -7.65 4.46 -1.99
C VAL A 136 -7.34 4.99 -3.38
N SER A 137 -7.38 6.32 -3.53
CA SER A 137 -7.06 7.02 -4.78
C SER A 137 -5.62 7.51 -4.78
N ILE A 138 -4.90 7.32 -5.88
CA ILE A 138 -3.51 7.72 -6.08
C ILE A 138 -3.45 8.92 -7.01
N HIS A 139 -2.85 10.00 -6.53
CA HIS A 139 -2.72 11.29 -7.23
C HIS A 139 -1.36 11.93 -7.01
N GLN A 140 -1.08 13.00 -7.78
CA GLN A 140 0.05 13.88 -7.59
C GLN A 140 -0.43 15.33 -7.44
N ASN A 141 0.06 16.02 -6.43
CA ASN A 141 -0.30 17.40 -6.17
C ASN A 141 0.35 18.35 -7.17
N HIS A 142 -0.34 19.42 -7.49
CA HIS A 142 0.19 20.55 -8.24
C HIS A 142 -0.36 21.83 -7.66
N TYR A 143 0.36 22.45 -6.74
CA TYR A 143 -0.10 23.65 -6.05
C TYR A 143 1.02 24.60 -5.70
N GLY A 144 0.77 25.89 -5.90
CA GLY A 144 1.67 26.96 -5.49
C GLY A 144 2.99 26.97 -6.27
N GLY A 145 4.08 27.26 -5.57
CA GLY A 145 5.41 27.35 -6.15
C GLY A 145 6.24 26.08 -5.93
N PRO A 146 7.49 26.08 -6.43
CA PRO A 146 8.39 24.91 -6.38
C PRO A 146 8.87 24.56 -4.98
N SER A 147 8.51 25.30 -3.94
CA SER A 147 8.90 25.06 -2.54
C SER A 147 8.02 24.03 -1.82
N TYR A 148 6.84 23.70 -2.36
CA TYR A 148 5.96 22.70 -1.74
C TYR A 148 6.50 21.31 -2.03
N SER A 149 6.50 20.46 -0.99
CA SER A 149 7.00 19.08 -1.07
C SER A 149 6.33 18.15 -0.07
N GLY A 150 6.48 16.85 -0.29
CA GLY A 150 6.03 15.78 0.59
C GLY A 150 4.58 15.34 0.36
N ALA A 151 4.35 14.04 0.48
CA ALA A 151 3.04 13.44 0.34
C ALA A 151 2.04 13.93 1.39
N GLN A 152 0.78 13.97 1.02
CA GLN A 152 -0.31 14.32 1.92
C GLN A 152 -1.53 13.45 1.65
N VAL A 153 -2.09 12.84 2.70
CA VAL A 153 -3.30 12.04 2.57
C VAL A 153 -4.53 12.86 2.92
N PHE A 154 -5.47 12.90 1.98
CA PHE A 154 -6.79 13.50 2.14
C PHE A 154 -7.82 12.41 2.46
N TYR A 155 -8.87 12.75 3.22
CA TYR A 155 -9.86 11.77 3.63
C TYR A 155 -11.29 12.29 3.56
N SER A 156 -12.23 11.37 3.33
CA SER A 156 -13.66 11.63 3.35
C SER A 156 -14.14 11.99 4.76
N LYS A 157 -15.05 12.96 4.84
CA LYS A 157 -15.71 13.33 6.10
C LYS A 157 -16.87 12.41 6.47
N ASN A 158 -17.35 11.60 5.52
CA ASN A 158 -18.62 10.87 5.66
C ASN A 158 -18.49 9.60 6.49
N ASN A 159 -17.27 9.06 6.58
CA ASN A 159 -16.97 7.86 7.34
C ASN A 159 -15.80 8.14 8.30
N PRO A 160 -15.95 7.97 9.63
CA PRO A 160 -14.90 8.25 10.60
C PRO A 160 -13.66 7.37 10.43
N GLU A 161 -13.81 6.17 9.85
CA GLU A 161 -12.69 5.27 9.56
C GLU A 161 -11.75 5.84 8.48
N SER A 162 -12.23 6.74 7.63
CA SER A 162 -11.40 7.41 6.63
C SER A 162 -10.24 8.19 7.25
N GLU A 163 -10.46 8.84 8.40
CA GLU A 163 -9.40 9.58 9.10
C GLU A 163 -8.36 8.63 9.69
N LYS A 164 -8.78 7.49 10.25
CA LYS A 164 -7.87 6.49 10.80
C LYS A 164 -7.00 5.88 9.70
N LEU A 165 -7.62 5.48 8.59
CA LEU A 165 -6.93 4.98 7.41
C LEU A 165 -5.91 6.00 6.88
N ALA A 166 -6.33 7.27 6.74
CA ALA A 166 -5.45 8.33 6.28
C ALA A 166 -4.24 8.54 7.20
N LYS A 167 -4.45 8.51 8.53
CA LYS A 167 -3.37 8.65 9.53
C LYS A 167 -2.37 7.50 9.45
N ALA A 168 -2.83 6.27 9.30
CA ALA A 168 -1.97 5.10 9.15
C ALA A 168 -1.12 5.21 7.89
N ILE A 169 -1.72 5.50 6.73
CA ILE A 169 -0.99 5.68 5.45
C ILE A 169 0.01 6.84 5.55
N GLN A 170 -0.40 8.00 6.07
CA GLN A 170 0.50 9.17 6.22
C GLN A 170 1.68 8.86 7.14
N GLN A 171 1.45 8.11 8.22
CA GLN A 171 2.49 7.71 9.17
C GLN A 171 3.51 6.79 8.49
N ASP A 172 3.09 5.81 7.70
CA ASP A 172 4.01 4.88 7.04
C ASP A 172 4.77 5.52 5.89
N ILE A 173 4.16 6.40 5.10
CA ILE A 173 4.88 7.22 4.13
C ILE A 173 5.99 8.04 4.83
N ARG A 174 5.70 8.65 5.96
CA ARG A 174 6.69 9.43 6.72
C ARG A 174 7.81 8.56 7.27
N SER A 175 7.47 7.45 7.91
CA SER A 175 8.46 6.61 8.59
C SER A 175 9.37 5.87 7.61
N LEU A 176 8.86 5.47 6.44
CA LEU A 176 9.58 4.62 5.50
C LEU A 176 10.35 5.40 4.44
N ILE A 177 9.78 6.49 3.90
CA ILE A 177 10.36 7.17 2.73
C ILE A 177 10.45 8.69 2.82
N GLN A 178 9.72 9.32 3.75
CA GLN A 178 9.68 10.79 3.86
C GLN A 178 9.82 11.27 5.32
N PRO A 179 10.92 10.97 6.04
CA PRO A 179 11.04 11.27 7.48
C PRO A 179 11.00 12.77 7.81
N GLN A 180 11.27 13.62 6.83
CA GLN A 180 11.20 15.10 6.99
C GLN A 180 9.80 15.66 6.69
N ASN A 181 8.86 14.84 6.22
CA ASN A 181 7.52 15.28 5.87
C ASN A 181 6.71 15.60 7.15
N GLN A 182 6.29 16.85 7.31
CA GLN A 182 5.50 17.33 8.45
C GLN A 182 4.01 17.53 8.12
N ARG A 183 3.56 17.13 6.92
CA ARG A 183 2.17 17.31 6.51
C ARG A 183 1.22 16.45 7.33
N ALA A 184 0.19 17.07 7.89
CA ALA A 184 -0.91 16.35 8.53
C ALA A 184 -1.91 15.84 7.47
N VAL A 185 -2.66 14.80 7.80
CA VAL A 185 -3.82 14.38 7.01
C VAL A 185 -4.85 15.51 6.91
N LYS A 186 -5.60 15.57 5.81
CA LYS A 186 -6.53 16.68 5.58
C LYS A 186 -7.92 16.16 5.23
N ARG A 187 -8.91 16.62 5.99
CA ARG A 187 -10.32 16.37 5.66
C ARG A 187 -10.72 17.17 4.42
N THR A 188 -11.41 16.53 3.46
CA THR A 188 -11.91 17.20 2.26
C THR A 188 -13.30 17.79 2.46
N GLY A 189 -13.61 18.82 1.67
CA GLY A 189 -14.94 19.35 1.47
C GLY A 189 -15.55 18.85 0.15
N THR A 190 -16.14 19.78 -0.62
CA THR A 190 -16.81 19.50 -1.92
C THR A 190 -15.83 19.43 -3.10
N GLU A 191 -14.56 19.75 -2.89
CA GLU A 191 -13.54 19.91 -3.93
C GLU A 191 -13.09 18.56 -4.53
N ILE A 192 -13.19 17.46 -3.78
CA ILE A 192 -12.86 16.11 -4.25
C ILE A 192 -14.15 15.28 -4.30
N TYR A 193 -14.74 15.18 -5.49
CA TYR A 193 -16.07 14.58 -5.70
C TYR A 193 -16.20 13.17 -5.11
N LEU A 194 -15.21 12.27 -5.37
CA LEU A 194 -15.26 10.89 -4.88
C LEU A 194 -15.25 10.83 -3.35
N LEU A 195 -14.35 11.57 -2.69
CA LEU A 195 -14.29 11.61 -1.23
C LEU A 195 -15.49 12.30 -0.60
N TYR A 196 -16.07 13.29 -1.31
CA TYR A 196 -17.26 14.00 -0.83
C TYR A 196 -18.51 13.12 -0.80
N HIS A 197 -18.62 12.16 -1.74
CA HIS A 197 -19.79 11.29 -1.88
C HIS A 197 -19.59 9.89 -1.28
N ALA A 198 -18.36 9.38 -1.16
CA ALA A 198 -18.07 8.06 -0.62
C ALA A 198 -18.64 7.89 0.80
N GLN A 199 -19.33 6.77 1.03
CA GLN A 199 -19.85 6.37 2.34
C GLN A 199 -18.95 5.32 3.04
N SER A 200 -18.16 4.59 2.27
CA SER A 200 -17.11 3.69 2.76
C SER A 200 -15.88 4.47 3.22
N PRO A 201 -14.94 3.85 3.97
CA PRO A 201 -13.65 4.48 4.28
C PRO A 201 -12.92 4.85 3.00
N ALA A 202 -12.65 6.15 2.80
CA ALA A 202 -12.14 6.68 1.53
C ALA A 202 -11.05 7.72 1.73
N VAL A 203 -9.93 7.52 1.03
CA VAL A 203 -8.76 8.41 1.07
C VAL A 203 -8.22 8.69 -0.33
N MET A 204 -7.51 9.82 -0.47
CA MET A 204 -6.70 10.15 -1.63
C MET A 204 -5.28 10.44 -1.16
N VAL A 205 -4.32 9.78 -1.77
CA VAL A 205 -2.89 9.94 -1.49
C VAL A 205 -2.29 10.82 -2.57
N GLU A 206 -1.99 12.06 -2.21
CA GLU A 206 -1.15 12.96 -3.01
C GLU A 206 0.31 12.61 -2.72
N CYS A 207 0.96 11.85 -3.63
CA CYS A 207 2.25 11.23 -3.37
C CYS A 207 3.42 12.22 -3.34
N GLY A 208 3.25 13.41 -3.96
CA GLY A 208 4.23 14.48 -4.02
C GLY A 208 3.76 15.60 -4.94
N PHE A 209 4.62 16.58 -5.21
CA PHE A 209 4.28 17.79 -5.96
C PHE A 209 4.92 17.82 -7.35
N LEU A 210 4.12 17.80 -8.42
CA LEU A 210 4.58 18.02 -9.80
C LEU A 210 5.00 19.47 -10.07
N SER A 211 4.59 20.41 -9.23
CA SER A 211 5.12 21.80 -9.27
C SER A 211 6.54 21.94 -8.71
N ASN A 212 7.12 20.88 -8.11
CA ASN A 212 8.46 20.82 -7.58
C ASN A 212 9.34 19.87 -8.42
N ALA A 213 10.32 20.42 -9.14
CA ALA A 213 11.16 19.65 -10.04
C ALA A 213 11.93 18.50 -9.35
N ALA A 214 12.38 18.69 -8.10
CA ALA A 214 13.07 17.64 -7.35
C ALA A 214 12.12 16.50 -6.95
N GLU A 215 10.87 16.79 -6.62
CA GLU A 215 9.85 15.78 -6.38
C GLU A 215 9.43 15.07 -7.68
N THR A 216 9.25 15.83 -8.76
CA THR A 216 8.94 15.24 -10.09
C THR A 216 9.98 14.19 -10.48
N LEU A 217 11.27 14.45 -10.28
CA LEU A 217 12.33 13.48 -10.56
C LEU A 217 12.18 12.21 -9.70
N LYS A 218 11.85 12.34 -8.42
CA LYS A 218 11.59 11.19 -7.55
C LYS A 218 10.34 10.41 -7.98
N LEU A 219 9.25 11.12 -8.26
CA LEU A 219 7.97 10.51 -8.65
C LEU A 219 8.06 9.73 -9.96
N LYS A 220 9.05 10.04 -10.82
CA LYS A 220 9.36 9.30 -12.06
C LYS A 220 10.25 8.08 -11.82
N ASP A 221 10.96 8.03 -10.69
CA ASP A 221 11.86 6.93 -10.36
C ASP A 221 11.07 5.68 -9.95
N ASP A 222 11.35 4.56 -10.62
CA ASP A 222 10.63 3.31 -10.39
C ASP A 222 10.80 2.76 -8.97
N ASN A 223 12.00 2.92 -8.39
CA ASN A 223 12.27 2.47 -7.01
C ASN A 223 11.49 3.32 -6.01
N TYR A 224 11.39 4.63 -6.26
CA TYR A 224 10.60 5.51 -5.41
C TYR A 224 9.10 5.22 -5.52
N GLN A 225 8.59 4.94 -6.72
CA GLN A 225 7.20 4.51 -6.92
C GLN A 225 6.90 3.19 -6.20
N ASN A 226 7.81 2.21 -6.26
CA ASN A 226 7.72 0.96 -5.50
C ASN A 226 7.70 1.23 -3.99
N ALA A 227 8.59 2.07 -3.50
CA ALA A 227 8.65 2.43 -2.09
C ALA A 227 7.39 3.18 -1.61
N MET A 228 6.81 4.06 -2.46
CA MET A 228 5.55 4.74 -2.20
C MET A 228 4.39 3.75 -2.12
N ALA A 229 4.24 2.87 -3.12
CA ALA A 229 3.21 1.84 -3.13
C ALA A 229 3.31 0.91 -1.90
N PHE A 230 4.53 0.50 -1.54
CA PHE A 230 4.79 -0.30 -0.35
C PHE A 230 4.39 0.45 0.94
N SER A 231 4.72 1.73 1.05
CA SER A 231 4.35 2.54 2.22
C SER A 231 2.83 2.68 2.36
N VAL A 232 2.10 2.86 1.25
CA VAL A 232 0.63 2.91 1.24
C VAL A 232 0.05 1.55 1.66
N MET A 233 0.57 0.43 1.13
CA MET A 233 0.16 -0.92 1.53
C MET A 233 0.38 -1.17 3.02
N CYS A 234 1.54 -0.77 3.57
CA CYS A 234 1.82 -0.89 5.01
C CYS A 234 0.78 -0.14 5.83
N GLY A 235 0.46 1.10 5.48
CA GLY A 235 -0.54 1.91 6.17
C GLY A 235 -1.94 1.30 6.12
N ILE A 236 -2.36 0.74 4.99
CA ILE A 236 -3.62 -0.01 4.86
C ILE A 236 -3.61 -1.22 5.81
N THR A 237 -2.53 -1.99 5.77
CA THR A 237 -2.38 -3.21 6.60
C THR A 237 -2.38 -2.87 8.09
N ASP A 238 -1.71 -1.80 8.49
CA ASP A 238 -1.64 -1.38 9.89
C ASP A 238 -2.98 -0.83 10.40
N TYR A 239 -3.73 -0.13 9.54
CA TYR A 239 -5.11 0.26 9.83
C TYR A 239 -5.99 -0.98 10.08
N LEU A 240 -5.97 -1.97 9.21
CA LEU A 240 -6.79 -3.18 9.33
C LEU A 240 -6.45 -4.00 10.57
N LYS A 241 -5.16 -4.13 10.94
CA LYS A 241 -4.74 -4.81 12.19
C LYS A 241 -5.21 -4.10 13.46
N GLN A 242 -5.37 -2.78 13.43
CA GLN A 242 -5.89 -2.03 14.58
C GLN A 242 -7.38 -2.28 14.76
N ASP A 243 -8.13 -2.41 13.67
CA ASP A 243 -9.56 -2.69 13.70
C ASP A 243 -9.86 -4.12 14.22
N GLU A 244 -9.09 -5.13 13.79
CA GLU A 244 -9.19 -6.51 14.32
C GLU A 244 -9.00 -6.57 15.85
N LYS A 245 -8.04 -5.82 16.42
CA LYS A 245 -7.79 -5.79 17.86
C LYS A 245 -8.95 -5.16 18.65
N LEU A 246 -9.71 -4.25 18.07
CA LEU A 246 -10.87 -3.63 18.70
C LEU A 246 -12.07 -4.58 18.69
N THR A 247 -12.22 -5.42 17.67
CA THR A 247 -13.30 -6.40 17.54
C THR A 247 -13.09 -7.65 18.42
N GLU A 248 -11.85 -8.01 18.77
CA GLU A 248 -11.55 -9.14 19.68
C GLU A 248 -11.74 -8.81 21.17
N VAL A 249 -11.90 -7.54 21.54
CA VAL A 249 -12.02 -7.06 22.94
C VAL A 249 -13.47 -6.73 23.33
N THR A 250 -14.40 -6.76 22.39
CA THR A 250 -15.85 -6.53 22.61
C THR A 250 -16.64 -7.81 22.56
#